data_3a009d9b426803b633aa41a4ffd3c11f
#
_entry.id   3a009d9b426803b633aa41a4ffd3c11f
#
_cell.length_a   1.000
_cell.length_b   1.000
_cell.length_c   1.000
_cell.angle_alpha   90.00
_cell.angle_beta   90.00
_cell.angle_gamma   90.00
#
_symmetry.space_group_name_H-M   'P 1'
#
loop_
_entity.id
_entity.type
_entity.pdbx_description
1 polymer ?
#
loop_
_entity_poly.entity_id
_entity_poly.type
_entity_poly.pdbx_seq_one_letter_code
_entity_poly.pdbx_strand_id
1 'polypeptide(L)'
;SNNYISKKYFTKKISKNYDSLAYTTILKHKKIVNKTATQIFSKYGPIAFLPISNTETSVVYSLDTKNKKYSDVEVLDLINENNPKYIIKKIFKLSNFKLSSSHLRNYQYKNILAFGDLLHRIHPHAGQGFNMIIRDIKILSEIIQNKIDLGMQVDSSTAIDFEKQVKTKNFLFSNSIDFIYEAFNFDKKTNNKSFNNFLRILGKNKNITNYFIKLADRGFNF
;
A
#
# COMPACT_ATOMS: atom_id res chain seq x y z
N SER A 1 -4.69 -7.78 -12.11
CA SER A 1 -5.33 -9.10 -12.23
C SER A 1 -5.20 -9.58 -13.67
N ASN A 2 -4.92 -10.89 -13.85
CA ASN A 2 -4.79 -11.51 -15.18
C ASN A 2 -6.12 -12.13 -15.65
N ASN A 3 -7.23 -11.72 -15.05
CA ASN A 3 -8.56 -12.21 -15.37
C ASN A 3 -8.99 -11.75 -16.78
N TYR A 4 -9.65 -12.63 -17.52
CA TYR A 4 -10.22 -12.37 -18.86
C TYR A 4 -11.10 -11.14 -18.88
N ILE A 5 -12.01 -10.97 -17.90
CA ILE A 5 -12.93 -9.84 -17.79
C ILE A 5 -12.16 -8.52 -17.67
N SER A 6 -11.13 -8.47 -16.82
CA SER A 6 -10.34 -7.25 -16.65
C SER A 6 -9.57 -6.86 -17.91
N LYS A 7 -9.05 -7.84 -18.65
CA LYS A 7 -8.35 -7.59 -19.91
C LYS A 7 -9.28 -7.14 -21.03
N LYS A 8 -10.53 -7.61 -21.03
CA LYS A 8 -11.50 -7.31 -22.08
C LYS A 8 -12.18 -5.95 -21.87
N TYR A 9 -12.56 -5.61 -20.63
CA TYR A 9 -13.45 -4.47 -20.36
C TYR A 9 -12.77 -3.31 -19.62
N PHE A 10 -11.66 -3.57 -18.92
CA PHE A 10 -10.99 -2.59 -18.06
C PHE A 10 -9.54 -2.35 -18.49
N THR A 11 -9.36 -1.96 -19.76
CA THR A 11 -8.05 -1.77 -20.38
C THR A 11 -7.45 -0.39 -20.13
N LYS A 12 -8.31 0.65 -19.96
CA LYS A 12 -7.87 2.04 -19.78
C LYS A 12 -7.43 2.26 -18.35
N LYS A 13 -6.11 2.15 -18.11
CA LYS A 13 -5.49 2.36 -16.80
C LYS A 13 -4.24 3.24 -16.90
N ILE A 14 -3.98 4.00 -15.86
CA ILE A 14 -2.70 4.66 -15.62
C ILE A 14 -1.85 3.68 -14.82
N SER A 15 -0.65 3.36 -15.28
CA SER A 15 0.25 2.44 -14.58
C SER A 15 1.62 3.07 -14.45
N LYS A 16 2.26 2.88 -13.28
CA LYS A 16 3.63 3.29 -12.99
C LYS A 16 4.41 2.07 -12.51
N ASN A 17 5.58 1.84 -13.11
CA ASN A 17 6.53 0.84 -12.64
C ASN A 17 7.56 1.54 -11.76
N TYR A 18 7.93 0.94 -10.63
CA TYR A 18 8.87 1.54 -9.69
C TYR A 18 10.30 1.01 -9.84
N ASP A 19 10.54 0.09 -10.78
CA ASP A 19 11.81 -0.62 -10.94
C ASP A 19 12.33 -1.19 -9.61
N SER A 20 11.40 -1.72 -8.83
CA SER A 20 11.64 -2.25 -7.49
C SER A 20 10.99 -3.62 -7.34
N LEU A 21 11.61 -4.47 -6.53
CA LEU A 21 11.07 -5.77 -6.11
C LEU A 21 10.73 -5.73 -4.62
N ALA A 22 9.56 -6.23 -4.27
CA ALA A 22 9.26 -6.57 -2.88
C ALA A 22 9.65 -8.01 -2.62
N TYR A 23 10.51 -8.20 -1.63
CA TYR A 23 10.88 -9.50 -1.10
C TYR A 23 10.10 -9.75 0.19
N THR A 24 9.54 -10.94 0.32
CA THR A 24 8.73 -11.31 1.48
C THR A 24 9.19 -12.63 2.06
N THR A 25 9.24 -12.70 3.38
CA THR A 25 9.50 -13.92 4.13
C THR A 25 8.85 -13.85 5.50
N ILE A 26 8.88 -14.96 6.24
CA ILE A 26 8.47 -15.03 7.64
C ILE A 26 9.71 -15.39 8.47
N LEU A 27 9.93 -14.62 9.54
CA LEU A 27 10.93 -14.92 10.56
C LEU A 27 10.27 -15.65 11.70
N LYS A 28 10.78 -16.85 12.05
CA LYS A 28 10.50 -17.50 13.32
C LYS A 28 11.61 -17.11 14.32
N HIS A 29 11.23 -16.57 15.48
CA HIS A 29 12.16 -15.99 16.46
C HIS A 29 11.87 -16.47 17.89
N LYS A 30 12.73 -16.14 18.85
CA LYS A 30 12.43 -16.35 20.28
C LYS A 30 11.15 -15.58 20.65
N LYS A 31 10.39 -16.12 21.61
CA LYS A 31 9.17 -15.50 22.10
C LYS A 31 9.43 -14.11 22.68
N ILE A 32 8.71 -13.11 22.17
CA ILE A 32 8.74 -11.72 22.65
C ILE A 32 7.32 -11.15 22.64
N VAL A 33 7.08 -10.04 23.31
CA VAL A 33 5.85 -9.24 23.12
C VAL A 33 5.96 -8.57 21.75
N ASN A 34 5.16 -9.06 20.78
CA ASN A 34 5.25 -8.68 19.37
C ASN A 34 3.92 -8.10 18.88
N LYS A 35 3.62 -6.86 19.31
CA LYS A 35 2.34 -6.18 19.03
C LYS A 35 2.47 -4.95 18.13
N THR A 36 3.71 -4.56 17.78
CA THR A 36 3.96 -3.31 17.05
C THR A 36 4.64 -3.62 15.73
N ALA A 37 4.02 -3.18 14.64
CA ALA A 37 4.67 -3.17 13.33
C ALA A 37 5.77 -2.10 13.30
N THR A 38 6.90 -2.43 12.69
CA THR A 38 8.04 -1.52 12.56
C THR A 38 8.40 -1.38 11.10
N GLN A 39 8.51 -0.15 10.61
CA GLN A 39 9.01 0.14 9.27
C GLN A 39 10.26 0.99 9.36
N ILE A 40 11.29 0.58 8.63
CA ILE A 40 12.60 1.24 8.58
C ILE A 40 12.85 1.64 7.13
N PHE A 41 13.20 2.89 6.90
CA PHE A 41 13.63 3.40 5.60
C PHE A 41 15.14 3.26 5.48
N SER A 42 15.58 2.12 4.94
CA SER A 42 17.00 1.84 4.71
C SER A 42 17.53 2.54 3.45
N LYS A 43 18.86 2.57 3.31
CA LYS A 43 19.52 3.09 2.10
C LYS A 43 19.15 2.32 0.82
N TYR A 44 18.66 1.10 0.92
CA TYR A 44 18.27 0.26 -0.22
C TYR A 44 16.76 0.31 -0.50
N GLY A 45 15.97 0.79 0.46
CA GLY A 45 14.52 0.90 0.39
C GLY A 45 13.86 0.60 1.74
N PRO A 46 12.54 0.70 1.83
CA PRO A 46 11.82 0.44 3.06
C PRO A 46 11.72 -1.06 3.36
N ILE A 47 11.96 -1.42 4.62
CA ILE A 47 11.73 -2.73 5.17
C ILE A 47 10.70 -2.64 6.29
N ALA A 48 9.70 -3.52 6.27
CA ALA A 48 8.66 -3.61 7.28
C ALA A 48 8.72 -4.96 8.00
N PHE A 49 8.62 -4.91 9.32
CA PHE A 49 8.48 -6.06 10.20
C PHE A 49 7.07 -6.05 10.78
N LEU A 50 6.25 -7.01 10.36
CA LEU A 50 4.82 -7.07 10.65
C LEU A 50 4.54 -8.25 11.59
N PRO A 51 4.13 -8.02 12.84
CA PRO A 51 3.84 -9.08 13.80
C PRO A 51 2.75 -10.03 13.30
N ILE A 52 3.02 -11.34 13.31
CA ILE A 52 2.02 -12.39 13.10
C ILE A 52 1.63 -12.97 14.46
N SER A 53 2.63 -13.28 15.27
CA SER A 53 2.47 -13.83 16.62
C SER A 53 3.64 -13.41 17.51
N ASN A 54 3.64 -13.86 18.78
CA ASN A 54 4.75 -13.64 19.68
C ASN A 54 6.06 -14.37 19.27
N THR A 55 6.01 -15.25 18.26
CA THR A 55 7.14 -16.04 17.78
C THR A 55 7.35 -15.92 16.27
N GLU A 56 6.50 -15.21 15.55
CA GLU A 56 6.57 -15.07 14.10
C GLU A 56 6.31 -13.62 13.65
N THR A 57 7.08 -13.18 12.67
CA THR A 57 7.02 -11.84 12.07
C THR A 57 7.15 -11.97 10.57
N SER A 58 6.21 -11.38 9.82
CA SER A 58 6.34 -11.21 8.37
C SER A 58 7.27 -10.06 8.08
N VAL A 59 8.16 -10.24 7.11
CA VAL A 59 9.04 -9.20 6.59
C VAL A 59 8.67 -8.89 5.17
N VAL A 60 8.56 -7.60 4.87
CA VAL A 60 8.38 -7.09 3.50
C VAL A 60 9.50 -6.08 3.24
N TYR A 61 10.40 -6.40 2.31
CA TYR A 61 11.51 -5.53 1.95
C TYR A 61 11.37 -5.09 0.49
N SER A 62 11.17 -3.80 0.28
CA SER A 62 11.10 -3.21 -1.06
C SER A 62 12.49 -2.71 -1.46
N LEU A 63 13.13 -3.38 -2.42
CA LEU A 63 14.47 -3.04 -2.90
C LEU A 63 14.40 -2.40 -4.28
N ASP A 64 15.12 -1.29 -4.45
CA ASP A 64 15.34 -0.67 -5.76
C ASP A 64 16.24 -1.61 -6.60
N THR A 65 15.73 -2.03 -7.76
CA THR A 65 16.41 -2.94 -8.68
C THR A 65 16.85 -2.28 -9.98
N LYS A 66 16.73 -0.95 -10.06
CA LYS A 66 17.11 -0.19 -11.26
C LYS A 66 18.56 -0.42 -11.66
N ASN A 67 19.46 -0.39 -10.68
CA ASN A 67 20.90 -0.47 -10.91
C ASN A 67 21.54 -1.76 -10.37
N LYS A 68 20.79 -2.59 -9.64
CA LYS A 68 21.31 -3.80 -9.01
C LYS A 68 20.23 -4.87 -8.90
N LYS A 69 20.59 -6.09 -9.25
CA LYS A 69 19.83 -7.29 -8.88
C LYS A 69 20.38 -7.86 -7.60
N TYR A 70 19.53 -8.32 -6.71
CA TYR A 70 19.90 -8.91 -5.43
C TYR A 70 19.70 -10.42 -5.48
N SER A 71 20.70 -11.16 -5.00
CA SER A 71 20.53 -12.58 -4.71
C SER A 71 19.74 -12.81 -3.43
N ASP A 72 19.17 -13.99 -3.25
CA ASP A 72 18.43 -14.32 -2.02
C ASP A 72 19.32 -14.20 -0.77
N VAL A 73 20.60 -14.56 -0.86
CA VAL A 73 21.57 -14.42 0.25
C VAL A 73 21.76 -12.96 0.64
N GLU A 74 22.02 -12.08 -0.34
CA GLU A 74 22.16 -10.63 -0.08
C GLU A 74 20.90 -10.04 0.57
N VAL A 75 19.71 -10.46 0.13
CA VAL A 75 18.46 -9.99 0.73
C VAL A 75 18.32 -10.44 2.18
N LEU A 76 18.71 -11.70 2.49
CA LEU A 76 18.67 -12.21 3.84
C LEU A 76 19.68 -11.49 4.75
N ASP A 77 20.88 -11.18 4.26
CA ASP A 77 21.87 -10.38 4.99
C ASP A 77 21.35 -8.98 5.29
N LEU A 78 20.74 -8.33 4.31
CA LEU A 78 20.12 -7.02 4.49
C LEU A 78 18.95 -7.04 5.48
N ILE A 79 18.15 -8.12 5.52
CA ILE A 79 17.11 -8.31 6.53
C ILE A 79 17.72 -8.43 7.92
N ASN A 80 18.81 -9.18 8.07
CA ASN A 80 19.51 -9.33 9.34
C ASN A 80 20.13 -8.01 9.81
N GLU A 81 20.77 -7.24 8.93
CA GLU A 81 21.34 -5.92 9.24
C GLU A 81 20.28 -4.93 9.77
N ASN A 82 19.09 -4.98 9.21
CA ASN A 82 17.99 -4.08 9.58
C ASN A 82 17.06 -4.66 10.66
N ASN A 83 17.38 -5.82 11.21
CA ASN A 83 16.58 -6.49 12.23
C ASN A 83 16.53 -5.68 13.53
N PRO A 84 15.34 -5.17 13.96
CA PRO A 84 15.30 -4.25 15.09
C PRO A 84 15.46 -4.94 16.46
N LYS A 85 15.03 -6.20 16.59
CA LYS A 85 14.93 -6.84 17.92
C LYS A 85 14.79 -8.36 17.93
N TYR A 86 14.70 -9.03 16.78
CA TYR A 86 14.31 -10.43 16.73
C TYR A 86 15.52 -11.35 16.84
N ILE A 87 15.53 -12.28 17.82
CA ILE A 87 16.49 -13.38 17.87
C ILE A 87 15.96 -14.49 16.98
N ILE A 88 16.44 -14.50 15.72
CA ILE A 88 15.94 -15.36 14.66
C ILE A 88 16.34 -16.81 14.90
N LYS A 89 15.37 -17.73 14.80
CA LYS A 89 15.58 -19.18 14.84
C LYS A 89 15.54 -19.81 13.45
N LYS A 90 14.67 -19.27 12.58
CA LYS A 90 14.48 -19.75 11.21
C LYS A 90 13.94 -18.62 10.33
N ILE A 91 14.42 -18.55 9.11
CA ILE A 91 13.85 -17.73 8.05
C ILE A 91 13.18 -18.69 7.04
N PHE A 92 11.92 -18.42 6.71
CA PHE A 92 11.21 -19.21 5.72
C PHE A 92 11.63 -18.82 4.29
N LYS A 93 11.11 -19.56 3.29
CA LYS A 93 11.44 -19.31 1.89
C LYS A 93 11.17 -17.85 1.51
N LEU A 94 12.15 -17.22 0.88
CA LEU A 94 12.02 -15.90 0.30
C LEU A 94 11.16 -15.97 -0.97
N SER A 95 10.24 -15.02 -1.11
CA SER A 95 9.45 -14.82 -2.33
C SER A 95 9.56 -13.39 -2.78
N ASN A 96 9.44 -13.10 -4.07
CA ASN A 96 9.51 -11.75 -4.56
C ASN A 96 8.44 -11.47 -5.63
N PHE A 97 8.08 -10.18 -5.77
CA PHE A 97 7.19 -9.69 -6.82
C PHE A 97 7.53 -8.26 -7.21
N LYS A 98 7.25 -7.93 -8.48
CA LYS A 98 7.48 -6.58 -9.02
C LYS A 98 6.50 -5.59 -8.42
N LEU A 99 7.02 -4.41 -8.06
CA LEU A 99 6.22 -3.31 -7.57
C LEU A 99 5.75 -2.42 -8.71
N SER A 100 4.46 -2.19 -8.76
CA SER A 100 3.82 -1.29 -9.71
C SER A 100 2.56 -0.69 -9.11
N SER A 101 2.23 0.53 -9.46
CA SER A 101 0.90 1.09 -9.21
C SER A 101 0.07 1.06 -10.48
N SER A 102 -1.24 1.01 -10.31
CA SER A 102 -2.18 1.13 -11.42
C SER A 102 -3.53 1.66 -10.94
N HIS A 103 -4.13 2.53 -11.75
CA HIS A 103 -5.44 3.12 -11.49
C HIS A 103 -6.29 3.00 -12.74
N LEU A 104 -7.49 2.44 -12.61
CA LEU A 104 -8.45 2.42 -13.70
C LEU A 104 -8.95 3.84 -13.98
N ARG A 105 -9.13 4.14 -15.29
CA ARG A 105 -9.79 5.39 -15.69
C ARG A 105 -11.32 5.32 -15.59
N ASN A 106 -11.90 4.14 -15.80
CA ASN A 106 -13.33 3.90 -15.70
C ASN A 106 -13.55 2.70 -14.78
N TYR A 107 -14.42 2.85 -13.80
CA TYR A 107 -14.69 1.82 -12.79
C TYR A 107 -15.82 0.88 -13.20
N GLN A 108 -16.61 1.27 -14.19
CA GLN A 108 -17.74 0.49 -14.65
C GLN A 108 -17.72 0.28 -16.17
N TYR A 109 -18.30 -0.82 -16.60
CA TYR A 109 -18.62 -1.14 -18.00
C TYR A 109 -19.98 -1.83 -18.07
N LYS A 110 -21.01 -1.15 -18.62
CA LYS A 110 -22.40 -1.63 -18.57
C LYS A 110 -22.80 -1.97 -17.12
N ASN A 111 -23.21 -3.21 -16.87
CA ASN A 111 -23.62 -3.71 -15.56
C ASN A 111 -22.46 -4.36 -14.77
N ILE A 112 -21.20 -4.18 -15.20
CA ILE A 112 -20.03 -4.73 -14.53
C ILE A 112 -19.30 -3.59 -13.82
N LEU A 113 -19.16 -3.71 -12.49
CA LEU A 113 -18.34 -2.83 -11.65
C LEU A 113 -16.98 -3.49 -11.41
N ALA A 114 -15.89 -2.80 -11.73
CA ALA A 114 -14.56 -3.18 -11.26
C ALA A 114 -14.45 -2.88 -9.77
N PHE A 115 -13.74 -3.74 -9.03
CA PHE A 115 -13.59 -3.58 -7.58
C PHE A 115 -12.22 -4.08 -7.08
N GLY A 116 -11.81 -3.59 -5.89
CA GLY A 116 -10.59 -4.02 -5.21
C GLY A 116 -9.31 -3.64 -5.96
N ASP A 117 -8.31 -4.52 -5.97
CA ASP A 117 -7.01 -4.32 -6.64
C ASP A 117 -7.10 -4.02 -8.14
N LEU A 118 -8.24 -4.25 -8.76
CA LEU A 118 -8.46 -3.89 -10.14
C LEU A 118 -8.65 -2.39 -10.30
N LEU A 119 -9.35 -1.73 -9.37
CA LEU A 119 -9.56 -0.28 -9.39
C LEU A 119 -8.27 0.49 -9.20
N HIS A 120 -7.56 0.14 -8.15
CA HIS A 120 -6.34 0.82 -7.73
C HIS A 120 -5.37 -0.16 -7.07
N ARG A 121 -4.18 -0.22 -7.60
CA ARG A 121 -3.03 -0.86 -6.96
C ARG A 121 -2.06 0.26 -6.61
N ILE A 122 -1.77 0.42 -5.34
CA ILE A 122 -0.85 1.45 -4.84
C ILE A 122 0.47 0.81 -4.42
N HIS A 123 1.50 1.65 -4.28
CA HIS A 123 2.78 1.20 -3.75
C HIS A 123 2.62 0.66 -2.31
N PRO A 124 3.20 -0.49 -1.96
CA PRO A 124 2.98 -1.15 -0.66
C PRO A 124 3.65 -0.44 0.54
N HIS A 125 4.29 0.72 0.35
CA HIS A 125 5.02 1.43 1.40
C HIS A 125 4.25 1.65 2.69
N ALA A 126 2.94 1.78 2.61
CA ALA A 126 2.14 2.07 3.80
C ALA A 126 1.14 0.96 4.14
N GLY A 127 1.12 -0.17 3.40
CA GLY A 127 0.12 -1.21 3.58
C GLY A 127 -1.33 -0.74 3.34
N GLN A 128 -1.51 0.42 2.70
CA GLN A 128 -2.81 1.12 2.61
C GLN A 128 -3.75 0.56 1.52
N GLY A 129 -3.27 -0.33 0.65
CA GLY A 129 -4.11 -0.89 -0.41
C GLY A 129 -5.36 -1.59 0.13
N PHE A 130 -5.21 -2.41 1.17
CA PHE A 130 -6.32 -3.07 1.82
C PHE A 130 -7.29 -2.08 2.49
N ASN A 131 -6.78 -1.06 3.16
CA ASN A 131 -7.61 -0.03 3.78
C ASN A 131 -8.45 0.75 2.76
N MET A 132 -7.89 1.02 1.57
CA MET A 132 -8.65 1.63 0.46
C MET A 132 -9.82 0.72 0.04
N ILE A 133 -9.59 -0.58 -0.11
CA ILE A 133 -10.64 -1.53 -0.48
C ILE A 133 -11.76 -1.56 0.58
N ILE A 134 -11.41 -1.56 1.86
CA ILE A 134 -12.42 -1.52 2.96
C ILE A 134 -13.25 -0.24 2.90
N ARG A 135 -12.62 0.91 2.62
CA ARG A 135 -13.36 2.18 2.43
C ARG A 135 -14.30 2.12 1.22
N ASP A 136 -13.83 1.55 0.12
CA ASP A 136 -14.64 1.38 -1.09
C ASP A 136 -15.84 0.45 -0.83
N ILE A 137 -15.67 -0.64 -0.06
CA ILE A 137 -16.77 -1.52 0.37
C ILE A 137 -17.80 -0.73 1.16
N LYS A 138 -17.36 0.08 2.13
CA LYS A 138 -18.26 0.88 2.95
C LYS A 138 -19.10 1.83 2.08
N ILE A 139 -18.46 2.59 1.19
CA ILE A 139 -19.16 3.53 0.31
C ILE A 139 -20.14 2.81 -0.62
N LEU A 140 -19.72 1.70 -1.23
CA LEU A 140 -20.61 0.91 -2.09
C LEU A 140 -21.82 0.36 -1.32
N SER A 141 -21.60 -0.13 -0.09
CA SER A 141 -22.68 -0.62 0.78
C SER A 141 -23.67 0.50 1.14
N GLU A 142 -23.17 1.68 1.47
CA GLU A 142 -24.02 2.86 1.76
C GLU A 142 -24.85 3.28 0.54
N ILE A 143 -24.28 3.27 -0.67
CA ILE A 143 -25.01 3.57 -1.90
C ILE A 143 -26.12 2.55 -2.16
N ILE A 144 -25.81 1.26 -2.00
CA ILE A 144 -26.79 0.17 -2.20
C ILE A 144 -27.91 0.30 -1.17
N GLN A 145 -27.57 0.49 0.10
CA GLN A 145 -28.57 0.62 1.17
C GLN A 145 -29.50 1.80 0.94
N ASN A 146 -28.95 2.97 0.61
CA ASN A 146 -29.74 4.16 0.32
C ASN A 146 -30.72 3.94 -0.86
N LYS A 147 -30.29 3.23 -1.91
CA LYS A 147 -31.19 2.89 -3.03
C LYS A 147 -32.34 1.97 -2.60
N ILE A 148 -32.04 0.96 -1.79
CA ILE A 148 -33.04 0.03 -1.24
C ILE A 148 -34.04 0.79 -0.39
N ASP A 149 -33.58 1.63 0.53
CA ASP A 149 -34.42 2.40 1.45
C ASP A 149 -35.36 3.37 0.71
N LEU A 150 -34.90 3.88 -0.45
CA LEU A 150 -35.70 4.74 -1.34
C LEU A 150 -36.57 3.97 -2.34
N GLY A 151 -36.57 2.64 -2.33
CA GLY A 151 -37.30 1.81 -3.30
C GLY A 151 -36.75 1.91 -4.74
N MET A 152 -35.50 2.34 -4.90
CA MET A 152 -34.83 2.44 -6.20
C MET A 152 -34.18 1.11 -6.61
N GLN A 153 -34.05 0.91 -7.91
CA GLN A 153 -33.36 -0.29 -8.43
C GLN A 153 -31.84 -0.22 -8.17
N VAL A 154 -31.26 -1.36 -7.80
CA VAL A 154 -29.80 -1.56 -7.75
C VAL A 154 -29.33 -2.01 -9.13
N ASP A 155 -29.05 -1.07 -10.00
CA ASP A 155 -28.66 -1.26 -11.40
C ASP A 155 -27.29 -0.61 -11.73
N SER A 156 -27.03 -0.35 -13.01
CA SER A 156 -25.79 0.30 -13.47
C SER A 156 -25.58 1.71 -12.90
N SER A 157 -26.65 2.41 -12.48
CA SER A 157 -26.53 3.72 -11.82
C SER A 157 -25.79 3.63 -10.49
N THR A 158 -25.91 2.52 -9.78
CA THR A 158 -25.14 2.25 -8.56
C THR A 158 -23.63 2.30 -8.80
N ALA A 159 -23.17 1.71 -9.90
CA ALA A 159 -21.76 1.73 -10.28
C ALA A 159 -21.27 3.14 -10.68
N ILE A 160 -22.14 3.93 -11.33
CA ILE A 160 -21.86 5.33 -11.68
C ILE A 160 -21.72 6.18 -10.42
N ASP A 161 -22.65 6.04 -9.48
CA ASP A 161 -22.64 6.78 -8.21
C ASP A 161 -21.40 6.42 -7.38
N PHE A 162 -21.04 5.14 -7.34
CA PHE A 162 -19.83 4.67 -6.70
C PHE A 162 -18.59 5.30 -7.36
N GLU A 163 -18.43 5.24 -8.69
CA GLU A 163 -17.30 5.84 -9.39
C GLU A 163 -17.17 7.33 -9.08
N LYS A 164 -18.29 8.09 -9.12
CA LYS A 164 -18.30 9.52 -8.80
C LYS A 164 -17.81 9.82 -7.38
N GLN A 165 -18.24 9.02 -6.39
CA GLN A 165 -17.89 9.27 -4.99
C GLN A 165 -16.45 8.92 -4.65
N VAL A 166 -15.88 7.85 -5.23
CA VAL A 166 -14.58 7.32 -4.78
C VAL A 166 -13.41 7.67 -5.69
N LYS A 167 -13.63 7.89 -6.99
CA LYS A 167 -12.56 8.01 -7.98
C LYS A 167 -11.56 9.13 -7.66
N THR A 168 -12.06 10.33 -7.41
CA THR A 168 -11.20 11.48 -7.10
C THR A 168 -10.48 11.28 -5.76
N LYS A 169 -11.18 10.78 -4.74
CA LYS A 169 -10.58 10.50 -3.42
C LYS A 169 -9.48 9.45 -3.51
N ASN A 170 -9.72 8.36 -4.23
CA ASN A 170 -8.75 7.30 -4.43
C ASN A 170 -7.53 7.78 -5.24
N PHE A 171 -7.75 8.59 -6.27
CA PHE A 171 -6.67 9.17 -7.07
C PHE A 171 -5.78 10.11 -6.24
N LEU A 172 -6.38 11.02 -5.48
CA LEU A 172 -5.65 11.94 -4.60
C LEU A 172 -4.86 11.18 -3.52
N PHE A 173 -5.48 10.19 -2.89
CA PHE A 173 -4.82 9.37 -1.86
C PHE A 173 -3.61 8.61 -2.42
N SER A 174 -3.77 7.99 -3.58
CA SER A 174 -2.70 7.24 -4.24
C SER A 174 -1.53 8.15 -4.65
N ASN A 175 -1.83 9.32 -5.22
CA ASN A 175 -0.78 10.29 -5.57
C ASN A 175 -0.06 10.84 -4.34
N SER A 176 -0.76 10.98 -3.20
CA SER A 176 -0.10 11.38 -1.94
C SER A 176 0.92 10.35 -1.47
N ILE A 177 0.61 9.05 -1.60
CA ILE A 177 1.55 7.97 -1.29
C ILE A 177 2.74 7.99 -2.25
N ASP A 178 2.48 8.16 -3.54
CA ASP A 178 3.54 8.27 -4.55
C ASP A 178 4.44 9.49 -4.32
N PHE A 179 3.85 10.62 -3.92
CA PHE A 179 4.61 11.83 -3.56
C PHE A 179 5.55 11.59 -2.37
N ILE A 180 5.08 10.92 -1.33
CA ILE A 180 5.91 10.55 -0.17
C ILE A 180 7.08 9.68 -0.64
N TYR A 181 6.84 8.70 -1.48
CA TYR A 181 7.87 7.82 -2.05
C TYR A 181 8.92 8.61 -2.84
N GLU A 182 8.49 9.49 -3.73
CA GLU A 182 9.40 10.31 -4.54
C GLU A 182 10.23 11.27 -3.68
N ALA A 183 9.62 11.86 -2.64
CA ALA A 183 10.32 12.74 -1.73
C ALA A 183 11.43 12.02 -0.94
N PHE A 184 11.18 10.78 -0.47
CA PHE A 184 12.22 9.96 0.13
C PHE A 184 13.34 9.60 -0.85
N ASN A 185 13.00 9.30 -2.10
CA ASN A 185 13.97 9.00 -3.13
C ASN A 185 14.81 10.23 -3.50
N PHE A 186 14.23 11.42 -3.48
CA PHE A 186 14.92 12.67 -3.71
C PHE A 186 15.95 12.96 -2.61
N ASP A 187 15.56 12.89 -1.34
CA ASP A 187 16.47 13.05 -0.19
C ASP A 187 17.66 12.08 -0.30
N LYS A 188 17.39 10.84 -0.70
CA LYS A 188 18.42 9.81 -0.89
C LYS A 188 19.39 10.15 -2.01
N LYS A 189 18.91 10.65 -3.16
CA LYS A 189 19.75 11.01 -4.31
C LYS A 189 20.62 12.23 -4.07
N THR A 190 20.09 13.22 -3.37
CA THR A 190 20.77 14.49 -3.10
C THR A 190 21.64 14.46 -1.85
N ASN A 191 21.67 13.33 -1.13
CA ASN A 191 22.29 13.21 0.20
C ASN A 191 21.81 14.29 1.19
N ASN A 192 20.66 14.89 0.91
CA ASN A 192 20.03 15.96 1.68
C ASN A 192 18.94 15.36 2.57
N LYS A 193 18.98 15.61 3.86
CA LYS A 193 18.02 15.10 4.84
C LYS A 193 16.83 16.05 5.06
N SER A 194 16.55 16.94 4.12
CA SER A 194 15.54 17.99 4.27
C SER A 194 14.15 17.43 4.48
N PHE A 195 13.74 16.45 3.69
CA PHE A 195 12.43 15.83 3.82
C PHE A 195 12.32 14.98 5.10
N ASN A 196 13.37 14.24 5.44
CA ASN A 196 13.43 13.51 6.70
C ASN A 196 13.36 14.44 7.92
N ASN A 197 14.03 15.58 7.88
CA ASN A 197 13.96 16.59 8.94
C ASN A 197 12.55 17.22 9.02
N PHE A 198 11.95 17.52 7.87
CA PHE A 198 10.57 18.00 7.78
C PHE A 198 9.59 17.01 8.41
N LEU A 199 9.65 15.71 8.04
CA LEU A 199 8.82 14.68 8.65
C LEU A 199 9.05 14.53 10.16
N ARG A 200 10.29 14.67 10.62
CA ARG A 200 10.61 14.63 12.05
C ARG A 200 9.97 15.78 12.81
N ILE A 201 9.94 16.98 12.22
CA ILE A 201 9.28 18.17 12.80
C ILE A 201 7.76 17.94 12.84
N LEU A 202 7.16 17.48 11.73
CA LEU A 202 5.73 17.16 11.66
C LEU A 202 5.33 16.08 12.68
N GLY A 203 6.14 15.03 12.82
CA GLY A 203 5.88 13.92 13.76
C GLY A 203 5.96 14.32 15.24
N LYS A 204 6.60 15.43 15.58
CA LYS A 204 6.61 15.97 16.94
C LYS A 204 5.30 16.69 17.30
N ASN A 205 4.55 17.13 16.32
CA ASN A 205 3.27 17.82 16.55
C ASN A 205 2.13 16.78 16.61
N LYS A 206 1.58 16.58 17.82
CA LYS A 206 0.49 15.62 18.06
C LYS A 206 -0.75 15.85 17.17
N ASN A 207 -1.11 17.11 16.92
CA ASN A 207 -2.28 17.44 16.10
C ASN A 207 -2.07 17.02 14.63
N ILE A 208 -0.88 17.27 14.11
CA ILE A 208 -0.51 16.88 12.74
C ILE A 208 -0.43 15.35 12.65
N THR A 209 0.21 14.69 13.60
CA THR A 209 0.29 13.23 13.66
C THR A 209 -1.11 12.59 13.72
N ASN A 210 -2.00 13.08 14.57
CA ASN A 210 -3.38 12.62 14.67
C ASN A 210 -4.16 12.84 13.36
N TYR A 211 -3.93 13.95 12.68
CA TYR A 211 -4.52 14.22 11.37
C TYR A 211 -4.07 13.17 10.33
N PHE A 212 -2.76 12.88 10.25
CA PHE A 212 -2.25 11.85 9.35
C PHE A 212 -2.74 10.44 9.71
N ILE A 213 -2.86 10.12 11.00
CA ILE A 213 -3.47 8.84 11.44
C ILE A 213 -4.92 8.76 10.96
N LYS A 214 -5.73 9.80 11.20
CA LYS A 214 -7.11 9.84 10.73
C LYS A 214 -7.22 9.74 9.20
N LEU A 215 -6.31 10.40 8.47
CA LEU A 215 -6.25 10.32 7.02
C LEU A 215 -5.91 8.90 6.54
N ALA A 216 -4.98 8.21 7.20
CA ALA A 216 -4.62 6.82 6.90
C ALA A 216 -5.79 5.87 7.18
N ASP A 217 -6.52 6.07 8.29
CA ASP A 217 -7.64 5.22 8.70
C ASP A 217 -8.93 5.50 7.90
N ARG A 218 -9.25 6.78 7.68
CA ARG A 218 -10.54 7.21 7.12
C ARG A 218 -10.47 7.72 5.69
N GLY A 219 -9.25 7.98 5.15
CA GLY A 219 -9.06 8.64 3.86
C GLY A 219 -9.42 10.12 3.89
N PHE A 220 -9.51 10.73 2.70
CA PHE A 220 -10.01 12.09 2.53
C PHE A 220 -11.54 12.08 2.67
N ASN A 221 -12.05 12.45 3.84
CA ASN A 221 -13.47 12.80 4.02
C ASN A 221 -13.57 14.33 3.85
N PHE A 222 -14.02 14.74 2.70
CA PHE A 222 -14.48 16.09 2.42
C PHE A 222 -15.99 16.14 2.58
#